data_b33d11abb087deffeb26dcf5d2ad81bf
#
_entry.id   b33d11abb087deffeb26dcf5d2ad81bf
#
_cell.length_a   1.000
_cell.length_b   1.000
_cell.length_c   1.000
_cell.angle_alpha   90.00
_cell.angle_beta   90.00
_cell.angle_gamma   90.00
#
_symmetry.space_group_name_H-M   'P 1'
#
loop_
_entity.id
_entity.type
_entity.pdbx_description
1 polymer ?
#
loop_
_entity_poly.entity_id
_entity_poly.type
_entity_poly.pdbx_seq_one_letter_code
_entity_poly.pdbx_strand_id
1 'polypeptide(L)'
;MSDRAGSRGRVATVMRQMETSLLDGTWRAGAKLPSERVLALEYDVARNTVREAIQRLAARGLVQSRPGAGVFVTDQLRTGFASPWGQLVADHPALRDDILEF
;
A
#
# COMPACT_ATOMS: atom_id res chain seq x y z
N MET A 1 25.74 -11.63 0.92
CA MET A 1 25.05 -11.20 0.59
C MET A 1 24.27 -10.41 1.14
N SER A 2 23.84 -9.77 0.94
CA SER A 2 23.33 -8.78 1.43
C SER A 2 21.95 -8.90 1.73
N ASP A 3 21.68 -9.43 2.85
CA ASP A 3 20.33 -9.49 3.32
C ASP A 3 19.71 -8.12 3.41
N ARG A 4 20.52 -7.12 3.70
CA ARG A 4 19.96 -5.78 3.79
C ARG A 4 19.45 -5.29 2.46
N ALA A 5 20.20 -5.47 1.42
CA ALA A 5 19.78 -5.02 0.11
C ALA A 5 18.56 -5.82 -0.33
N GLY A 6 18.57 -7.12 -0.06
CA GLY A 6 17.43 -7.94 -0.38
C GLY A 6 16.19 -7.52 0.39
N SER A 7 16.37 -7.16 1.67
CA SER A 7 15.26 -6.74 2.50
C SER A 7 14.68 -5.42 2.01
N ARG A 8 15.52 -4.47 1.66
CA ARG A 8 15.06 -3.19 1.15
C ARG A 8 14.33 -3.35 -0.17
N GLY A 9 14.87 -4.21 -1.05
CA GLY A 9 14.22 -4.47 -2.31
C GLY A 9 12.87 -5.12 -2.12
N ARG A 10 12.76 -6.01 -1.13
CA ARG A 10 11.50 -6.67 -0.86
C ARG A 10 10.46 -5.70 -0.34
N VAL A 11 10.87 -4.78 0.54
CA VAL A 11 9.94 -3.77 1.05
C VAL A 11 9.42 -2.93 -0.11
N ALA A 12 10.31 -2.48 -1.00
CA ALA A 12 9.88 -1.68 -2.13
C ALA A 12 8.92 -2.45 -3.03
N THR A 13 9.23 -3.72 -3.28
CA THR A 13 8.37 -4.55 -4.12
C THR A 13 6.99 -4.73 -3.49
N VAL A 14 6.97 -5.02 -2.19
CA VAL A 14 5.69 -5.20 -1.48
C VAL A 14 4.90 -3.89 -1.50
N MET A 15 5.56 -2.77 -1.28
CA MET A 15 4.88 -1.48 -1.32
C MET A 15 4.24 -1.23 -2.68
N ARG A 16 4.95 -1.54 -3.75
CA ARG A 16 4.38 -1.33 -5.08
C ARG A 16 3.17 -2.22 -5.33
N GLN A 17 3.21 -3.45 -4.86
CA GLN A 17 2.08 -4.34 -5.00
C GLN A 17 0.89 -3.86 -4.17
N MET A 18 1.16 -3.38 -2.96
CA MET A 18 0.11 -2.80 -2.13
C MET A 18 -0.48 -1.54 -2.76
N GLU A 19 0.38 -0.68 -3.31
CA GLU A 19 -0.08 0.53 -3.98
C GLU A 19 -0.97 0.19 -5.16
N THR A 20 -0.62 -0.84 -5.91
CA THR A 20 -1.45 -1.29 -7.01
C THR A 20 -2.82 -1.73 -6.51
N SER A 21 -2.87 -2.49 -5.40
CA SER A 21 -4.14 -2.93 -4.84
C SER A 21 -5.00 -1.76 -4.37
N LEU A 22 -4.36 -0.71 -3.87
CA LEU A 22 -5.08 0.49 -3.46
C LEU A 22 -5.67 1.21 -4.66
N LEU A 23 -4.93 1.26 -5.77
CA LEU A 23 -5.36 2.00 -6.93
C LEU A 23 -6.35 1.24 -7.79
N ASP A 24 -6.23 -0.08 -7.87
CA ASP A 24 -7.09 -0.86 -8.77
C ASP A 24 -8.42 -1.27 -8.12
N GLY A 25 -8.63 -0.89 -6.87
CA GLY A 25 -9.88 -1.18 -6.20
C GLY A 25 -9.92 -2.50 -5.47
N THR A 26 -8.82 -3.25 -5.46
CA THR A 26 -8.77 -4.48 -4.68
C THR A 26 -9.02 -4.17 -3.21
N TRP A 27 -8.41 -3.11 -2.71
CA TRP A 27 -8.65 -2.64 -1.35
C TRP A 27 -9.35 -1.29 -1.42
N ARG A 28 -10.63 -1.29 -1.20
CA ARG A 28 -11.43 -0.06 -1.33
C ARG A 28 -11.23 0.86 -0.14
N ALA A 29 -11.62 2.11 -0.34
CA ALA A 29 -11.58 3.08 0.74
C ALA A 29 -12.36 2.57 1.94
N GLY A 30 -11.76 2.67 3.12
CA GLY A 30 -12.38 2.20 4.35
C GLY A 30 -12.24 0.72 4.61
N ALA A 31 -11.74 -0.03 3.65
CA ALA A 31 -11.64 -1.48 3.80
C ALA A 31 -10.49 -1.86 4.72
N LYS A 32 -10.64 -2.98 5.38
CA LYS A 32 -9.59 -3.52 6.23
C LYS A 32 -8.65 -4.36 5.39
N LEU A 33 -7.34 -4.15 5.56
CA LEU A 33 -6.34 -4.95 4.87
C LEU A 33 -6.28 -6.35 5.46
N PRO A 34 -5.84 -7.34 4.68
CA PRO A 34 -5.53 -8.65 5.24
C PRO A 34 -4.45 -8.54 6.30
N SER A 35 -4.36 -9.53 7.17
CA SER A 35 -3.38 -9.52 8.25
C SER A 35 -1.96 -9.58 7.70
N GLU A 36 -0.99 -9.20 8.53
CA GLU A 36 0.42 -9.31 8.15
C GLU A 36 0.77 -10.73 7.75
N ARG A 37 0.24 -11.70 8.47
CA ARG A 37 0.54 -13.10 8.16
C ARG A 37 0.03 -13.47 6.77
N VAL A 38 -1.19 -13.09 6.46
CA VAL A 38 -1.77 -13.39 5.17
C VAL A 38 -0.99 -12.69 4.05
N LEU A 39 -0.67 -11.43 4.24
CA LEU A 39 0.08 -10.67 3.24
C LEU A 39 1.49 -11.23 3.07
N ALA A 40 2.12 -11.66 4.15
CA ALA A 40 3.45 -12.25 4.06
C ALA A 40 3.41 -13.53 3.21
N LEU A 41 2.38 -14.33 3.37
CA LEU A 41 2.23 -15.54 2.57
C LEU A 41 1.92 -15.19 1.11
N GLU A 42 1.06 -14.21 0.92
CA GLU A 42 0.67 -13.83 -0.43
C GLU A 42 1.82 -13.27 -1.23
N TYR A 43 2.65 -12.44 -0.60
CA TYR A 43 3.77 -11.81 -1.28
C TYR A 43 5.07 -12.61 -1.14
N ASP A 44 5.03 -13.72 -0.40
CA ASP A 44 6.20 -14.58 -0.20
C ASP A 44 7.36 -13.80 0.41
N VAL A 45 7.10 -13.12 1.50
CA VAL A 45 8.09 -12.33 2.22
C VAL A 45 7.90 -12.52 3.72
N ALA A 46 8.85 -12.03 4.49
CA ALA A 46 8.77 -12.09 5.95
C ALA A 46 7.70 -11.11 6.45
N ARG A 47 7.12 -11.41 7.60
CA ARG A 47 6.10 -10.54 8.20
C ARG A 47 6.67 -9.16 8.51
N ASN A 48 7.95 -9.09 8.91
CA ASN A 48 8.57 -7.79 9.15
C ASN A 48 8.62 -6.94 7.89
N THR A 49 8.82 -7.56 6.74
CA THR A 49 8.80 -6.83 5.46
C THR A 49 7.42 -6.23 5.22
N VAL A 50 6.38 -7.01 5.46
CA VAL A 50 5.00 -6.50 5.31
C VAL A 50 4.75 -5.36 6.29
N ARG A 51 5.17 -5.54 7.54
CA ARG A 51 4.96 -4.52 8.57
C ARG A 51 5.62 -3.21 8.18
N GLU A 52 6.86 -3.28 7.70
CA GLU A 52 7.57 -2.07 7.30
C GLU A 52 6.88 -1.39 6.12
N ALA A 53 6.42 -2.18 5.15
CA ALA A 53 5.70 -1.62 4.02
C ALA A 53 4.43 -0.91 4.48
N ILE A 54 3.68 -1.52 5.38
CA ILE A 54 2.46 -0.92 5.92
C ILE A 54 2.79 0.38 6.65
N GLN A 55 3.85 0.38 7.44
CA GLN A 55 4.23 1.59 8.17
C GLN A 55 4.56 2.73 7.23
N ARG A 56 5.21 2.42 6.12
CA ARG A 56 5.54 3.45 5.13
C ARG A 56 4.29 3.97 4.43
N LEU A 57 3.35 3.09 4.12
CA LEU A 57 2.09 3.54 3.53
C LEU A 57 1.29 4.37 4.53
N ALA A 58 1.32 4.01 5.80
CA ALA A 58 0.64 4.78 6.83
C ALA A 58 1.27 6.16 6.99
N ALA A 59 2.59 6.24 6.89
CA ALA A 59 3.28 7.53 6.97
C ALA A 59 2.89 8.44 5.83
N ARG A 60 2.49 7.86 4.69
CA ARG A 60 2.02 8.63 3.54
C ARG A 60 0.53 8.93 3.61
N GLY A 61 -0.16 8.44 4.63
CA GLY A 61 -1.59 8.71 4.78
C GLY A 61 -2.49 7.82 3.95
N LEU A 62 -1.97 6.74 3.38
CA LEU A 62 -2.76 5.87 2.52
C LEU A 62 -3.52 4.81 3.30
N VAL A 63 -2.99 4.39 4.44
CA VAL A 63 -3.64 3.44 5.32
C VAL A 63 -3.53 3.95 6.75
N GLN A 64 -4.34 3.40 7.63
CA GLN A 64 -4.35 3.79 9.03
C GLN A 64 -4.39 2.55 9.89
N SER A 65 -3.46 2.46 10.83
CA SER A 65 -3.43 1.36 11.78
C SER A 65 -4.32 1.71 12.96
N ARG A 66 -5.19 0.79 13.33
CA ARG A 66 -6.07 0.95 14.50
C ARG A 66 -5.76 -0.17 15.47
N PRO A 67 -5.21 0.14 16.63
CA PRO A 67 -4.84 -0.89 17.60
C PRO A 67 -6.01 -1.79 17.93
N GLY A 68 -5.78 -3.09 17.91
CA GLY A 68 -6.81 -4.06 18.23
C GLY A 68 -7.80 -4.31 17.11
N ALA A 69 -7.81 -3.51 16.06
CA ALA A 69 -8.76 -3.64 14.97
C ALA A 69 -8.12 -4.00 13.64
N GLY A 70 -6.92 -3.50 13.38
CA GLY A 70 -6.21 -3.82 12.15
C GLY A 70 -5.77 -2.58 11.40
N VAL A 71 -5.50 -2.76 10.11
CA VAL A 71 -5.08 -1.68 9.24
C VAL A 71 -6.18 -1.45 8.21
N PHE A 72 -6.52 -0.19 8.00
CA PHE A 72 -7.64 0.17 7.14
C PHE A 72 -7.18 1.18 6.08
N VAL A 73 -7.80 1.12 4.91
CA VAL A 73 -7.52 2.07 3.85
C VAL A 73 -8.19 3.40 4.21
N THR A 74 -7.44 4.50 4.08
CA THR A 74 -8.01 5.82 4.34
C THR A 74 -8.91 6.20 3.17
N ASP A 75 -9.93 7.01 3.44
CA ASP A 75 -10.87 7.37 2.39
C ASP A 75 -11.09 8.86 2.28
N GLN A 76 -10.60 9.63 3.22
CA GLN A 76 -10.95 11.05 3.28
C GLN A 76 -10.13 11.93 2.37
N LEU A 77 -9.08 11.41 1.76
CA LEU A 77 -8.17 12.23 1.00
C LEU A 77 -8.08 11.83 -0.46
N ARG A 78 -9.18 11.33 -1.01
CA ARG A 78 -9.16 10.89 -2.39
C ARG A 78 -9.36 12.03 -3.38
N THR A 79 -9.58 13.24 -2.88
CA THR A 79 -9.79 14.38 -3.75
C THR A 79 -8.65 15.37 -3.56
N GLY A 80 -8.28 16.06 -4.63
CA GLY A 80 -7.29 17.12 -4.57
C GLY A 80 -5.88 16.63 -4.82
N PHE A 81 -5.06 17.52 -5.35
CA PHE A 81 -3.69 17.16 -5.69
C PHE A 81 -2.79 17.07 -4.48
N ALA A 82 -3.16 17.69 -3.39
CA ALA A 82 -2.36 17.65 -2.18
C ALA A 82 -2.59 16.38 -1.37
N SER A 83 -3.56 15.56 -1.77
CA SER A 83 -3.89 14.36 -1.01
C SER A 83 -2.85 13.27 -1.26
N PRO A 84 -2.69 12.34 -0.31
CA PRO A 84 -1.81 11.19 -0.53
C PRO A 84 -2.24 10.37 -1.74
N TRP A 85 -3.54 10.33 -2.01
CA TRP A 85 -4.05 9.57 -3.15
C TRP A 85 -3.64 10.21 -4.47
N GLY A 86 -3.63 11.55 -4.54
CA GLY A 86 -3.14 12.22 -5.72
C GLY A 86 -1.68 11.91 -5.98
N GLN A 87 -0.88 11.88 -4.92
CA GLN A 87 0.53 11.55 -5.06
C GLN A 87 0.70 10.11 -5.53
N LEU A 88 -0.11 9.20 -4.99
CA LEU A 88 -0.03 7.80 -5.38
C LEU A 88 -0.36 7.60 -6.86
N VAL A 89 -1.40 8.28 -7.33
CA VAL A 89 -1.77 8.20 -8.75
C VAL A 89 -0.64 8.74 -9.62
N ALA A 90 -0.01 9.84 -9.19
CA ALA A 90 1.09 10.42 -9.95
C ALA A 90 2.27 9.46 -10.04
N ASP A 91 2.48 8.63 -9.00
CA ASP A 91 3.58 7.67 -9.00
C ASP A 91 3.29 6.44 -9.86
N HIS A 92 2.06 6.30 -10.34
CA HIS A 92 1.66 5.14 -11.15
C HIS A 92 0.95 5.60 -12.41
N PRO A 93 1.68 6.19 -13.37
CA PRO A 93 1.05 6.77 -14.55
C PRO A 93 0.24 5.78 -15.37
N ALA A 94 0.67 4.52 -15.44
CA ALA A 94 -0.06 3.52 -16.20
C ALA A 94 -1.44 3.27 -15.62
N LEU A 95 -1.54 3.19 -14.29
CA LEU A 95 -2.82 3.00 -13.65
C LEU A 95 -3.69 4.23 -13.76
N ARG A 96 -3.08 5.41 -13.74
CA ARG A 96 -3.81 6.65 -13.91
C ARG A 96 -4.46 6.70 -15.28
N ASP A 97 -3.72 6.28 -16.30
CA ASP A 97 -4.25 6.27 -17.65
C ASP A 97 -5.45 5.33 -17.75
N ASP A 98 -5.34 4.15 -17.13
CA ASP A 98 -6.45 3.20 -17.12
C ASP A 98 -7.66 3.80 -16.42
N ILE A 99 -7.44 4.51 -15.33
CA ILE A 99 -8.52 5.13 -14.58
C ILE A 99 -9.21 6.19 -15.41
N LEU A 100 -8.43 6.94 -16.18
CA LEU A 100 -8.99 8.04 -16.96
C LEU A 100 -9.67 7.59 -18.24
N GLU A 101 -9.48 6.34 -18.59
CA GLU A 101 -10.04 5.90 -19.80
C GLU A 101 -11.38 5.30 -19.61
N PHE A 102 -12.30 5.91 -19.21
CA PHE A 102 -13.61 5.33 -19.13
C PHE A 102 -14.43 5.70 -20.30
#